data_face6cf28bc5576aadddac43a4c01127
#
_entry.id   face6cf28bc5576aadddac43a4c01127
#
_cell.length_a   1.000
_cell.length_b   1.000
_cell.length_c   1.000
_cell.angle_alpha   90.00
_cell.angle_beta   90.00
_cell.angle_gamma   90.00
#
_symmetry.space_group_name_H-M   'P 1'
#
loop_
_entity.id
_entity.type
_entity.pdbx_description
1 polymer ?
#
loop_
_entity_poly.entity_id
_entity_poly.type
_entity_poly.pdbx_seq_one_letter_code
_entity_poly.pdbx_strand_id
1 'polypeptide(L)'
;RDTALAIVLTGSFAVGSVLVTATDGGIAVGIDAYLFGSLATVSRANAAILLASSGVVGLAVTAAYRPLLYVTFDAVGARAAGLDVERYNRLLAVLTAVVVVAAMQIMGVILVAAMLVIPVATATAVTGFKRALVAAVAAGQFATLTGVTLSYLYDVAAGGTVVLVAIAGYLAVAVAVRIRRRVVGRRR
;
A
#
# COMPACT_ATOMS: atom_id res chain seq x y z
N ARG A 1 0.71 9.70 14.48
CA ARG A 1 -0.70 10.14 14.49
C ARG A 1 -1.32 10.02 13.10
N ASP A 2 -0.64 10.44 12.05
CA ASP A 2 -1.16 10.44 10.66
C ASP A 2 -1.46 9.03 10.14
N THR A 3 -0.60 8.06 10.43
CA THR A 3 -0.84 6.65 10.07
C THR A 3 -2.11 6.09 10.71
N ALA A 4 -2.38 6.42 11.98
CA ALA A 4 -3.59 5.96 12.67
C ALA A 4 -4.85 6.60 12.06
N LEU A 5 -4.81 7.88 11.72
CA LEU A 5 -5.91 8.56 11.03
C LEU A 5 -6.18 7.97 9.66
N ALA A 6 -5.12 7.68 8.88
CA ALA A 6 -5.26 7.05 7.58
C ALA A 6 -5.89 5.65 7.69
N ILE A 7 -5.45 4.82 8.66
CA ILE A 7 -6.02 3.49 8.88
C ILE A 7 -7.50 3.57 9.30
N VAL A 8 -7.85 4.48 10.20
CA VAL A 8 -9.24 4.66 10.65
C VAL A 8 -10.12 5.13 9.48
N LEU A 9 -9.67 6.11 8.72
CA LEU A 9 -10.41 6.64 7.57
C LEU A 9 -10.64 5.55 6.52
N THR A 10 -9.57 4.92 6.04
CA THR A 10 -9.67 3.88 5.00
C THR A 10 -10.42 2.64 5.50
N GLY A 11 -10.26 2.29 6.78
CA GLY A 11 -10.97 1.18 7.41
C GLY A 11 -12.47 1.43 7.53
N SER A 12 -12.90 2.63 7.92
CA SER A 12 -14.32 2.98 8.01
C SER A 12 -14.99 2.92 6.63
N PHE A 13 -14.33 3.45 5.59
CA PHE A 13 -14.83 3.34 4.22
C PHE A 13 -14.88 1.88 3.73
N ALA A 14 -13.87 1.07 4.05
CA ALA A 14 -13.83 -0.33 3.65
C ALA A 14 -14.96 -1.15 4.29
N VAL A 15 -15.22 -0.94 5.58
CA VAL A 15 -16.34 -1.56 6.28
C VAL A 15 -17.68 -1.13 5.66
N GLY A 16 -17.85 0.18 5.40
CA GLY A 16 -19.04 0.72 4.76
C GLY A 16 -19.31 0.08 3.40
N SER A 17 -18.30 -0.01 2.54
CA SER A 17 -18.40 -0.62 1.21
C SER A 17 -18.79 -2.09 1.27
N VAL A 18 -18.14 -2.87 2.14
CA VAL A 18 -18.47 -4.30 2.29
C VAL A 18 -19.90 -4.49 2.83
N LEU A 19 -20.35 -3.66 3.79
CA LEU A 19 -21.70 -3.74 4.31
C LEU A 19 -22.75 -3.39 3.26
N VAL A 20 -22.53 -2.33 2.47
CA VAL A 20 -23.45 -1.92 1.39
C VAL A 20 -23.56 -3.01 0.34
N THR A 21 -22.43 -3.61 -0.05
CA THR A 21 -22.44 -4.69 -1.05
C THR A 21 -23.10 -5.97 -0.52
N ALA A 22 -22.89 -6.30 0.76
CA ALA A 22 -23.47 -7.50 1.38
C ALA A 22 -25.00 -7.39 1.63
N THR A 23 -25.57 -6.18 1.63
CA THR A 23 -27.01 -5.94 1.88
C THR A 23 -27.85 -5.74 0.62
N ASP A 24 -27.40 -6.14 -0.57
CA ASP A 24 -28.11 -5.98 -1.85
C ASP A 24 -28.62 -4.54 -2.15
N GLY A 25 -28.03 -3.55 -1.52
CA GLY A 25 -28.37 -2.14 -1.68
C GLY A 25 -27.90 -1.58 -3.03
N GLY A 26 -28.59 -1.92 -4.12
CA GLY A 26 -28.26 -1.60 -5.50
C GLY A 26 -28.13 -0.12 -5.89
N ILE A 27 -28.09 0.81 -4.94
CA ILE A 27 -28.00 2.26 -5.18
C ILE A 27 -26.54 2.77 -5.19
N ALA A 28 -25.59 1.98 -4.68
CA ALA A 28 -24.21 2.42 -4.48
C ALA A 28 -23.21 2.03 -5.59
N VAL A 29 -23.64 1.31 -6.62
CA VAL A 29 -22.75 0.71 -7.65
C VAL A 29 -21.84 1.73 -8.35
N GLY A 30 -22.25 2.99 -8.47
CA GLY A 30 -21.43 4.03 -9.12
C GLY A 30 -20.35 4.61 -8.20
N ILE A 31 -20.66 4.80 -6.91
CA ILE A 31 -19.75 5.42 -5.93
C ILE A 31 -18.69 4.40 -5.49
N ASP A 32 -19.10 3.16 -5.23
CA ASP A 32 -18.20 2.07 -4.86
C ASP A 32 -17.18 1.77 -5.95
N ALA A 33 -17.61 1.74 -7.22
CA ALA A 33 -16.70 1.53 -8.35
C ALA A 33 -15.66 2.65 -8.49
N TYR A 34 -16.01 3.88 -8.15
CA TYR A 34 -15.07 5.01 -8.19
C TYR A 34 -14.10 5.02 -7.01
N LEU A 35 -14.57 4.71 -5.80
CA LEU A 35 -13.78 4.77 -4.58
C LEU A 35 -12.87 3.55 -4.41
N PHE A 36 -13.37 2.37 -4.72
CA PHE A 36 -12.66 1.09 -4.55
C PHE A 36 -12.23 0.44 -5.86
N GLY A 37 -12.55 1.08 -6.99
CA GLY A 37 -12.31 0.53 -8.31
C GLY A 37 -13.23 -0.65 -8.65
N SER A 38 -13.24 -1.05 -9.91
CA SER A 38 -13.91 -2.25 -10.36
C SER A 38 -12.92 -3.13 -11.09
N LEU A 39 -12.47 -4.19 -10.43
CA LEU A 39 -11.58 -5.18 -11.04
C LEU A 39 -12.24 -5.87 -12.25
N ALA A 40 -13.58 -5.94 -12.29
CA ALA A 40 -14.34 -6.54 -13.39
C ALA A 40 -14.30 -5.69 -14.67
N THR A 41 -14.05 -4.38 -14.58
CA THR A 41 -14.03 -3.45 -15.73
C THR A 41 -12.63 -3.18 -16.28
N VAL A 42 -11.59 -3.83 -15.74
CA VAL A 42 -10.21 -3.62 -16.18
C VAL A 42 -10.01 -4.16 -17.59
N SER A 43 -9.81 -3.26 -18.55
CA SER A 43 -9.47 -3.66 -19.91
C SER A 43 -8.03 -4.20 -19.99
N ARG A 44 -7.76 -5.04 -21.00
CA ARG A 44 -6.40 -5.55 -21.28
C ARG A 44 -5.39 -4.42 -21.50
N ALA A 45 -5.82 -3.31 -22.11
CA ALA A 45 -5.01 -2.14 -22.34
C ALA A 45 -4.61 -1.46 -21.00
N ASN A 46 -5.57 -1.27 -20.09
CA ASN A 46 -5.30 -0.69 -18.76
C ASN A 46 -4.37 -1.58 -17.93
N ALA A 47 -4.54 -2.90 -17.98
CA ALA A 47 -3.65 -3.84 -17.32
C ALA A 47 -2.21 -3.75 -17.90
N ALA A 48 -2.06 -3.65 -19.21
CA ALA A 48 -0.75 -3.50 -19.86
C ALA A 48 -0.06 -2.16 -19.45
N ILE A 49 -0.81 -1.06 -19.41
CA ILE A 49 -0.29 0.24 -18.96
C ILE A 49 0.18 0.15 -17.50
N LEU A 50 -0.59 -0.49 -16.63
CA LEU A 50 -0.23 -0.66 -15.22
C LEU A 50 1.03 -1.51 -15.05
N LEU A 51 1.13 -2.63 -15.78
CA LEU A 51 2.31 -3.49 -15.76
C LEU A 51 3.54 -2.77 -16.32
N ALA A 52 3.40 -2.05 -17.42
CA ALA A 52 4.49 -1.28 -18.01
C ALA A 52 4.96 -0.16 -17.07
N SER A 53 4.04 0.62 -16.49
CA SER A 53 4.39 1.69 -15.54
C SER A 53 5.04 1.14 -14.28
N SER A 54 4.53 0.04 -13.72
CA SER A 54 5.12 -0.63 -12.56
C SER A 54 6.50 -1.19 -12.87
N GLY A 55 6.70 -1.76 -14.06
CA GLY A 55 8.00 -2.25 -14.53
C GLY A 55 9.03 -1.13 -14.66
N VAL A 56 8.66 -0.02 -15.31
CA VAL A 56 9.52 1.15 -15.47
C VAL A 56 9.91 1.73 -14.11
N VAL A 57 8.94 1.90 -13.19
CA VAL A 57 9.21 2.43 -11.86
C VAL A 57 10.08 1.46 -11.05
N GLY A 58 9.80 0.15 -11.10
CA GLY A 58 10.61 -0.86 -10.43
C GLY A 58 12.06 -0.85 -10.93
N LEU A 59 12.27 -0.75 -12.25
CA LEU A 59 13.59 -0.62 -12.86
C LEU A 59 14.30 0.66 -12.43
N ALA A 60 13.61 1.81 -12.46
CA ALA A 60 14.17 3.08 -12.06
C ALA A 60 14.58 3.11 -10.57
N VAL A 61 13.73 2.57 -9.70
CA VAL A 61 14.01 2.48 -8.26
C VAL A 61 15.18 1.52 -7.99
N THR A 62 15.25 0.38 -8.66
CA THR A 62 16.36 -0.57 -8.48
C THR A 62 17.67 -0.02 -9.02
N ALA A 63 17.66 0.65 -10.17
CA ALA A 63 18.85 1.29 -10.76
C ALA A 63 19.36 2.45 -9.88
N ALA A 64 18.45 3.28 -9.34
CA ALA A 64 18.79 4.42 -8.49
C ALA A 64 18.77 4.08 -6.98
N TYR A 65 18.70 2.80 -6.59
CA TYR A 65 18.50 2.37 -5.21
C TYR A 65 19.52 2.95 -4.22
N ARG A 66 20.81 2.90 -4.55
CA ARG A 66 21.88 3.38 -3.67
C ARG A 66 21.81 4.91 -3.43
N PRO A 67 21.79 5.74 -4.49
CA PRO A 67 21.69 7.18 -4.30
C PRO A 67 20.37 7.61 -3.66
N LEU A 68 19.22 6.99 -4.01
CA LEU A 68 17.93 7.27 -3.37
C LEU A 68 17.97 6.98 -1.87
N LEU A 69 18.56 5.85 -1.48
CA LEU A 69 18.70 5.49 -0.08
C LEU A 69 19.59 6.49 0.66
N TYR A 70 20.72 6.88 0.08
CA TYR A 70 21.64 7.83 0.70
C TYR A 70 21.00 9.21 0.86
N VAL A 71 20.34 9.71 -0.18
CA VAL A 71 19.61 11.00 -0.13
C VAL A 71 18.48 10.99 0.91
N THR A 72 17.78 9.85 1.06
CA THR A 72 16.65 9.73 2.02
C THR A 72 17.10 9.73 3.47
N PHE A 73 18.25 9.10 3.79
CA PHE A 73 18.74 8.98 5.16
C PHE A 73 19.66 10.13 5.59
N ASP A 74 20.46 10.65 4.68
CA ASP A 74 21.41 11.71 4.95
C ASP A 74 21.56 12.64 3.74
N ALA A 75 20.62 13.58 3.64
CA ALA A 75 20.62 14.58 2.55
C ALA A 75 21.83 15.53 2.62
N VAL A 76 22.38 15.79 3.82
CA VAL A 76 23.52 16.67 4.00
C VAL A 76 24.78 15.97 3.53
N GLY A 77 25.01 14.75 4.00
CA GLY A 77 26.15 13.92 3.57
C GLY A 77 26.10 13.60 2.07
N ALA A 78 24.90 13.37 1.52
CA ALA A 78 24.73 13.14 0.09
C ALA A 78 25.15 14.36 -0.75
N ARG A 79 24.81 15.59 -0.33
CA ARG A 79 25.29 16.81 -0.97
C ARG A 79 26.79 16.96 -0.85
N ALA A 80 27.37 16.69 0.31
CA ALA A 80 28.81 16.74 0.51
C ALA A 80 29.56 15.72 -0.35
N ALA A 81 28.93 14.57 -0.66
CA ALA A 81 29.44 13.56 -1.57
C ALA A 81 29.23 13.87 -3.06
N GLY A 82 28.70 15.05 -3.40
CA GLY A 82 28.48 15.51 -4.78
C GLY A 82 27.20 15.00 -5.44
N LEU A 83 26.27 14.42 -4.68
CA LEU A 83 24.97 14.00 -5.21
C LEU A 83 23.99 15.17 -5.30
N ASP A 84 23.31 15.28 -6.43
CA ASP A 84 22.22 16.25 -6.61
C ASP A 84 20.95 15.76 -5.90
N VAL A 85 20.80 16.13 -4.62
CA VAL A 85 19.67 15.72 -3.77
C VAL A 85 18.32 16.14 -4.36
N GLU A 86 18.23 17.32 -4.98
CA GLU A 86 16.98 17.81 -5.55
C GLU A 86 16.54 16.98 -6.76
N ARG A 87 17.51 16.54 -7.57
CA ARG A 87 17.24 15.68 -8.73
C ARG A 87 16.67 14.33 -8.29
N TYR A 88 17.25 13.72 -7.25
CA TYR A 88 16.75 12.44 -6.74
C TYR A 88 15.40 12.58 -6.04
N ASN A 89 15.15 13.66 -5.32
CA ASN A 89 13.84 13.94 -4.73
C ASN A 89 12.76 14.17 -5.81
N ARG A 90 13.07 14.93 -6.86
CA ARG A 90 12.16 15.08 -8.01
C ARG A 90 11.90 13.76 -8.72
N LEU A 91 12.92 12.94 -8.93
CA LEU A 91 12.77 11.61 -9.51
C LEU A 91 11.80 10.77 -8.67
N LEU A 92 12.00 10.70 -7.36
CA LEU A 92 11.13 9.95 -6.46
C LEU A 92 9.68 10.46 -6.49
N ALA A 93 9.48 11.77 -6.48
CA ALA A 93 8.17 12.39 -6.55
C ALA A 93 7.44 12.04 -7.87
N VAL A 94 8.13 12.13 -9.01
CA VAL A 94 7.57 11.78 -10.32
C VAL A 94 7.24 10.30 -10.40
N LEU A 95 8.14 9.42 -9.97
CA LEU A 95 7.89 7.97 -9.95
C LEU A 95 6.68 7.61 -9.09
N THR A 96 6.57 8.22 -7.90
CA THR A 96 5.43 8.02 -7.01
C THR A 96 4.14 8.53 -7.63
N ALA A 97 4.14 9.72 -8.24
CA ALA A 97 2.97 10.29 -8.90
C ALA A 97 2.47 9.40 -10.05
N VAL A 98 3.37 8.89 -10.89
CA VAL A 98 3.01 8.00 -12.01
C VAL A 98 2.34 6.73 -11.51
N VAL A 99 2.90 6.08 -10.48
CA VAL A 99 2.30 4.85 -9.92
C VAL A 99 0.96 5.14 -9.28
N VAL A 100 0.86 6.20 -8.47
CA VAL A 100 -0.38 6.56 -7.77
C VAL A 100 -1.49 6.88 -8.77
N VAL A 101 -1.24 7.71 -9.78
CA VAL A 101 -2.26 8.07 -10.78
C VAL A 101 -2.69 6.86 -11.60
N ALA A 102 -1.74 6.03 -12.04
CA ALA A 102 -2.06 4.81 -12.80
C ALA A 102 -2.87 3.81 -11.95
N ALA A 103 -2.52 3.65 -10.68
CA ALA A 103 -3.22 2.75 -9.77
C ALA A 103 -4.64 3.27 -9.41
N MET A 104 -4.79 4.59 -9.20
CA MET A 104 -6.10 5.19 -8.88
C MET A 104 -7.15 4.97 -9.97
N GLN A 105 -6.73 4.98 -11.24
CA GLN A 105 -7.65 4.76 -12.37
C GLN A 105 -8.26 3.35 -12.40
N ILE A 106 -7.58 2.37 -11.80
CA ILE A 106 -7.98 0.95 -11.86
C ILE A 106 -8.51 0.48 -10.51
N MET A 107 -7.82 0.84 -9.43
CA MET A 107 -8.08 0.32 -8.09
C MET A 107 -8.92 1.26 -7.22
N GLY A 108 -9.17 2.49 -7.68
CA GLY A 108 -9.86 3.51 -6.89
C GLY A 108 -8.95 4.22 -5.88
N VAL A 109 -9.40 5.40 -5.46
CA VAL A 109 -8.59 6.33 -4.64
C VAL A 109 -8.33 5.77 -3.24
N ILE A 110 -9.35 5.17 -2.61
CA ILE A 110 -9.28 4.71 -1.21
C ILE A 110 -8.37 3.48 -1.10
N LEU A 111 -8.47 2.53 -2.03
CA LEU A 111 -7.61 1.34 -2.03
C LEU A 111 -6.15 1.72 -2.21
N VAL A 112 -5.85 2.65 -3.13
CA VAL A 112 -4.48 3.13 -3.35
C VAL A 112 -3.93 3.83 -2.10
N ALA A 113 -4.73 4.71 -1.47
CA ALA A 113 -4.32 5.37 -0.22
C ALA A 113 -4.05 4.36 0.90
N ALA A 114 -4.89 3.34 1.05
CA ALA A 114 -4.69 2.27 2.03
C ALA A 114 -3.40 1.48 1.75
N MET A 115 -3.16 1.12 0.48
CA MET A 115 -1.98 0.34 0.08
C MET A 115 -0.66 1.11 0.18
N LEU A 116 -0.69 2.44 0.13
CA LEU A 116 0.48 3.27 0.41
C LEU A 116 0.86 3.27 1.90
N VAL A 117 -0.13 3.21 2.79
CA VAL A 117 0.10 3.41 4.23
C VAL A 117 0.21 2.09 4.99
N ILE A 118 -0.74 1.15 4.80
CA ILE A 118 -0.88 -0.01 5.68
C ILE A 118 0.28 -1.01 5.55
N PRO A 119 0.75 -1.41 4.35
CA PRO A 119 1.88 -2.31 4.22
C PRO A 119 3.17 -1.72 4.77
N VAL A 120 3.39 -0.41 4.57
CA VAL A 120 4.56 0.29 5.11
C VAL A 120 4.49 0.34 6.64
N ALA A 121 3.32 0.66 7.21
CA ALA A 121 3.11 0.63 8.66
C ALA A 121 3.37 -0.77 9.25
N THR A 122 2.96 -1.83 8.56
CA THR A 122 3.24 -3.22 8.95
C THR A 122 4.74 -3.51 8.96
N ALA A 123 5.47 -3.00 7.98
CA ALA A 123 6.91 -3.20 7.83
C ALA A 123 7.75 -2.47 8.89
N THR A 124 7.22 -1.44 9.57
CA THR A 124 7.93 -0.75 10.67
C THR A 124 8.24 -1.67 11.86
N ALA A 125 7.61 -2.83 11.94
CA ALA A 125 7.92 -3.86 12.93
C ALA A 125 9.26 -4.57 12.68
N VAL A 126 9.81 -4.43 11.47
CA VAL A 126 11.04 -5.11 11.04
C VAL A 126 12.23 -4.14 11.11
N THR A 127 13.34 -4.57 11.67
CA THR A 127 14.58 -3.78 11.74
C THR A 127 15.39 -3.91 10.45
N GLY A 128 15.87 -2.78 9.93
CA GLY A 128 16.70 -2.70 8.72
C GLY A 128 15.88 -2.39 7.47
N PHE A 129 16.33 -1.36 6.73
CA PHE A 129 15.60 -0.80 5.60
C PHE A 129 15.25 -1.82 4.49
N LYS A 130 16.23 -2.62 4.06
CA LYS A 130 15.98 -3.66 3.03
C LYS A 130 14.94 -4.67 3.46
N ARG A 131 15.01 -5.13 4.73
CA ARG A 131 14.06 -6.09 5.28
C ARG A 131 12.68 -5.47 5.42
N ALA A 132 12.59 -4.21 5.85
CA ALA A 132 11.34 -3.47 5.94
C ALA A 132 10.71 -3.28 4.54
N LEU A 133 11.51 -2.95 3.52
CA LEU A 133 11.02 -2.83 2.15
C LEU A 133 10.43 -4.15 1.63
N VAL A 134 11.16 -5.25 1.80
CA VAL A 134 10.67 -6.58 1.40
C VAL A 134 9.43 -6.98 2.19
N ALA A 135 9.39 -6.68 3.49
CA ALA A 135 8.22 -6.96 4.34
C ALA A 135 7.00 -6.14 3.92
N ALA A 136 7.16 -4.86 3.54
CA ALA A 136 6.07 -4.03 3.03
C ALA A 136 5.51 -4.59 1.72
N VAL A 137 6.37 -4.96 0.78
CA VAL A 137 5.96 -5.57 -0.49
C VAL A 137 5.24 -6.89 -0.24
N ALA A 138 5.79 -7.77 0.60
CA ALA A 138 5.18 -9.05 0.92
C ALA A 138 3.82 -8.89 1.61
N ALA A 139 3.69 -7.94 2.55
CA ALA A 139 2.43 -7.63 3.23
C ALA A 139 1.37 -7.11 2.25
N GLY A 140 1.75 -6.22 1.32
CA GLY A 140 0.87 -5.72 0.27
C GLY A 140 0.40 -6.82 -0.67
N GLN A 141 1.31 -7.67 -1.15
CA GLN A 141 0.97 -8.79 -2.02
C GLN A 141 0.06 -9.81 -1.32
N PHE A 142 0.35 -10.15 -0.07
CA PHE A 142 -0.47 -11.05 0.72
C PHE A 142 -1.89 -10.48 0.91
N ALA A 143 -2.01 -9.20 1.27
CA ALA A 143 -3.31 -8.55 1.44
C ALA A 143 -4.11 -8.52 0.13
N THR A 144 -3.47 -8.22 -1.00
CA THR A 144 -4.12 -8.19 -2.31
C THR A 144 -4.59 -9.57 -2.74
N LEU A 145 -3.73 -10.58 -2.71
CA LEU A 145 -4.08 -11.94 -3.12
C LEU A 145 -5.21 -12.51 -2.26
N THR A 146 -5.08 -12.41 -0.93
CA THR A 146 -6.09 -12.91 0.01
C THR A 146 -7.39 -12.13 -0.10
N GLY A 147 -7.31 -10.79 -0.18
CA GLY A 147 -8.48 -9.93 -0.27
C GLY A 147 -9.28 -10.13 -1.56
N VAL A 148 -8.62 -10.27 -2.71
CA VAL A 148 -9.27 -10.55 -3.99
C VAL A 148 -9.90 -11.96 -3.98
N THR A 149 -9.22 -12.95 -3.42
CA THR A 149 -9.76 -14.31 -3.30
C THR A 149 -11.01 -14.33 -2.41
N LEU A 150 -10.98 -13.67 -1.27
CA LEU A 150 -12.15 -13.55 -0.39
C LEU A 150 -13.30 -12.79 -1.05
N SER A 151 -13.00 -11.68 -1.74
CA SER A 151 -14.00 -10.93 -2.49
C SER A 151 -14.71 -11.80 -3.51
N TYR A 152 -13.98 -12.62 -4.25
CA TYR A 152 -14.54 -13.54 -5.22
C TYR A 152 -15.42 -14.64 -4.58
N LEU A 153 -15.01 -15.18 -3.41
CA LEU A 153 -15.75 -16.23 -2.74
C LEU A 153 -17.06 -15.75 -2.09
N TYR A 154 -17.08 -14.50 -1.60
CA TYR A 154 -18.22 -13.92 -0.87
C TYR A 154 -19.02 -12.91 -1.68
N ASP A 155 -18.67 -12.70 -2.94
CA ASP A 155 -19.30 -11.74 -3.87
C ASP A 155 -19.43 -10.31 -3.29
N VAL A 156 -18.39 -9.84 -2.61
CA VAL A 156 -18.30 -8.52 -1.99
C VAL A 156 -17.30 -7.61 -2.70
N ALA A 157 -17.38 -6.29 -2.43
CA ALA A 157 -16.49 -5.30 -3.05
C ALA A 157 -15.01 -5.63 -2.84
N ALA A 158 -14.27 -5.86 -3.93
CA ALA A 158 -12.88 -6.32 -3.89
C ALA A 158 -11.95 -5.32 -3.21
N GLY A 159 -12.09 -4.02 -3.49
CA GLY A 159 -11.26 -2.99 -2.87
C GLY A 159 -11.43 -2.91 -1.36
N GLY A 160 -12.67 -2.94 -0.87
CA GLY A 160 -12.96 -2.94 0.56
C GLY A 160 -12.40 -4.17 1.28
N THR A 161 -12.56 -5.36 0.68
CA THR A 161 -12.05 -6.61 1.24
C THR A 161 -10.52 -6.63 1.33
N VAL A 162 -9.83 -6.15 0.30
CA VAL A 162 -8.35 -6.03 0.31
C VAL A 162 -7.89 -5.10 1.43
N VAL A 163 -8.56 -3.95 1.63
CA VAL A 163 -8.23 -3.02 2.72
C VAL A 163 -8.46 -3.66 4.08
N LEU A 164 -9.57 -4.37 4.28
CA LEU A 164 -9.86 -5.06 5.55
C LEU A 164 -8.82 -6.15 5.87
N VAL A 165 -8.41 -6.94 4.88
CA VAL A 165 -7.33 -7.92 5.04
C VAL A 165 -6.00 -7.26 5.38
N ALA A 166 -5.67 -6.14 4.74
CA ALA A 166 -4.46 -5.38 5.04
C ALA A 166 -4.45 -4.85 6.49
N ILE A 167 -5.58 -4.29 6.96
CA ILE A 167 -5.75 -3.81 8.33
C ILE A 167 -5.65 -4.97 9.32
N ALA A 168 -6.31 -6.10 9.06
CA ALA A 168 -6.23 -7.29 9.91
C ALA A 168 -4.78 -7.80 10.03
N GLY A 169 -4.04 -7.84 8.92
CA GLY A 169 -2.63 -8.18 8.89
C GLY A 169 -1.76 -7.21 9.72
N TYR A 170 -1.99 -5.91 9.58
CA TYR A 170 -1.32 -4.88 10.39
C TYR A 170 -1.58 -5.07 11.89
N LEU A 171 -2.84 -5.27 12.28
CA LEU A 171 -3.21 -5.48 13.68
C LEU A 171 -2.57 -6.77 14.24
N ALA A 172 -2.56 -7.85 13.47
CA ALA A 172 -1.93 -9.11 13.87
C ALA A 172 -0.43 -8.92 14.14
N VAL A 173 0.29 -8.23 13.24
CA VAL A 173 1.71 -7.93 13.43
C VAL A 173 1.93 -7.00 14.63
N ALA A 174 1.11 -5.96 14.79
CA ALA A 174 1.22 -5.02 15.91
C ALA A 174 1.02 -5.72 17.26
N VAL A 175 0.06 -6.62 17.35
CA VAL A 175 -0.19 -7.45 18.55
C VAL A 175 0.97 -8.41 18.81
N ALA A 176 1.44 -9.11 17.78
CA ALA A 176 2.57 -10.04 17.91
C ALA A 176 3.85 -9.33 18.42
N VAL A 177 4.15 -8.13 17.91
CA VAL A 177 5.28 -7.32 18.37
C VAL A 177 5.11 -6.88 19.82
N ARG A 178 3.90 -6.46 20.23
CA ARG A 178 3.61 -6.10 21.62
C ARG A 178 3.80 -7.27 22.58
N ILE A 179 3.30 -8.43 22.24
CA ILE A 179 3.45 -9.66 23.06
C ILE A 179 4.94 -10.00 23.18
N ARG A 180 5.67 -10.01 22.08
CA ARG A 180 7.10 -10.31 22.07
C ARG A 180 7.90 -9.36 22.97
N ARG A 181 7.61 -8.06 22.94
CA ARG A 181 8.27 -7.07 23.80
C ARG A 181 7.97 -7.30 25.28
N ARG A 182 6.75 -7.70 25.65
CA ARG A 182 6.37 -8.00 27.03
C ARG A 182 7.06 -9.25 27.56
N VAL A 183 7.21 -10.29 26.74
CA VAL A 183 7.88 -11.54 27.13
C VAL A 183 9.37 -11.34 27.31
N VAL A 184 10.03 -10.59 26.41
CA VAL A 184 11.47 -10.30 26.51
C VAL A 184 11.78 -9.34 27.65
N GLY A 185 10.92 -8.33 27.90
CA GLY A 185 11.11 -7.39 29.01
C GLY A 185 10.89 -7.98 30.42
N ARG A 186 10.22 -9.14 30.53
CA ARG A 186 10.08 -9.87 31.81
C ARG A 186 11.28 -10.76 32.16
N ARG A 187 12.21 -10.95 31.23
CA ARG A 187 13.42 -11.79 31.45
C ARG A 187 14.68 -10.97 31.79
N ARG A 188 14.55 -9.67 31.90
CA ARG A 188 15.59 -8.77 32.45
C ARG A 188 15.11 -8.18 33.76
#